data_4184a310b8a8d6053a018d9295048256
#
_entry.id   4184a310b8a8d6053a018d9295048256
#
_cell.length_a   1.000
_cell.length_b   1.000
_cell.length_c   1.000
_cell.angle_alpha   90.00
_cell.angle_beta   90.00
_cell.angle_gamma   90.00
#
_symmetry.space_group_name_H-M   'P 1'
#
loop_
_entity.id
_entity.type
_entity.pdbx_description
1 polymer ?
#
loop_
_entity_poly.entity_id
_entity_poly.type
_entity_poly.pdbx_seq_one_letter_code
_entity_poly.pdbx_strand_id
1 'polypeptide(L)'
;VSFFLNHPYANARALIDEGVPVAIASDFNPGSCMSFSMPLMMTIACTQMHMTPEEAITASTLNAAAALRLSDKLGSIEAGKQADIVLCEIPNYQYLAYHFGTNPVSKVVKNGTILEFS
;
A
#
# COMPACT_ATOMS: atom_id res chain seq x y z
N VAL A 1 -12.84 -1.86 7.29
CA VAL A 1 -14.12 -2.54 7.62
C VAL A 1 -13.85 -3.91 8.22
N SER A 2 -13.26 -4.84 7.47
CA SER A 2 -13.10 -6.24 7.90
C SER A 2 -12.35 -6.38 9.21
N PHE A 3 -11.27 -5.63 9.41
CA PHE A 3 -10.48 -5.68 10.65
C PHE A 3 -11.30 -5.26 11.87
N PHE A 4 -11.91 -4.08 11.84
CA PHE A 4 -12.59 -3.51 13.02
C PHE A 4 -13.94 -4.18 13.31
N LEU A 5 -14.68 -4.53 12.26
CA LEU A 5 -16.01 -5.15 12.38
C LEU A 5 -15.97 -6.69 12.37
N ASN A 6 -14.78 -7.28 12.32
CA ASN A 6 -14.58 -8.73 12.25
C ASN A 6 -15.37 -9.40 11.12
N HIS A 7 -15.41 -8.74 9.96
CA HIS A 7 -15.99 -9.30 8.73
C HIS A 7 -14.97 -10.12 7.96
N PRO A 8 -15.39 -11.08 7.12
CA PRO A 8 -14.49 -11.79 6.22
C PRO A 8 -13.73 -10.82 5.31
N TYR A 9 -12.44 -11.14 5.06
CA TYR A 9 -11.64 -10.42 4.09
C TYR A 9 -11.94 -10.90 2.67
N ALA A 10 -11.68 -10.04 1.68
CA ALA A 10 -11.74 -10.44 0.28
C ALA A 10 -10.70 -11.53 0.00
N ASN A 11 -11.04 -12.48 -0.86
CA ASN A 11 -10.13 -13.55 -1.27
C ASN A 11 -9.17 -13.04 -2.36
N ALA A 12 -8.20 -12.22 -1.95
CA ALA A 12 -7.22 -11.65 -2.87
C ALA A 12 -6.37 -12.74 -3.54
N ARG A 13 -6.04 -13.82 -2.81
CA ARG A 13 -5.25 -14.91 -3.38
C ARG A 13 -5.93 -15.52 -4.61
N ALA A 14 -7.22 -15.85 -4.53
CA ALA A 14 -7.95 -16.41 -5.65
C ALA A 14 -8.01 -15.42 -6.85
N LEU A 15 -8.20 -14.14 -6.60
CA LEU A 15 -8.20 -13.12 -7.67
C LEU A 15 -6.84 -13.06 -8.37
N ILE A 16 -5.74 -13.04 -7.61
CA ILE A 16 -4.38 -12.98 -8.16
C ILE A 16 -4.05 -14.25 -8.95
N ASP A 17 -4.41 -15.43 -8.44
CA ASP A 17 -4.17 -16.70 -9.11
C ASP A 17 -4.93 -16.81 -10.46
N GLU A 18 -6.08 -16.14 -10.58
CA GLU A 18 -6.83 -15.97 -11.83
C GLU A 18 -6.30 -14.81 -12.71
N GLY A 19 -5.18 -14.20 -12.34
CA GLY A 19 -4.54 -13.12 -13.10
C GLY A 19 -5.24 -11.76 -12.99
N VAL A 20 -6.12 -11.56 -12.00
CA VAL A 20 -6.81 -10.28 -11.78
C VAL A 20 -5.91 -9.34 -10.99
N PRO A 21 -5.59 -8.14 -11.49
CA PRO A 21 -4.85 -7.14 -10.73
C PRO A 21 -5.66 -6.69 -9.49
N VAL A 22 -5.04 -6.78 -8.33
CA VAL A 22 -5.63 -6.35 -7.05
C VAL A 22 -5.02 -5.03 -6.62
N ALA A 23 -5.85 -4.06 -6.23
CA ALA A 23 -5.43 -2.83 -5.55
C ALA A 23 -5.92 -2.85 -4.10
N ILE A 24 -5.12 -2.29 -3.19
CA ILE A 24 -5.50 -2.12 -1.78
C ILE A 24 -5.49 -0.65 -1.39
N ALA A 25 -6.36 -0.29 -0.45
CA ALA A 25 -6.46 1.04 0.13
C ALA A 25 -6.80 0.94 1.62
N SER A 26 -6.67 2.05 2.34
CA SER A 26 -7.00 2.08 3.78
C SER A 26 -8.50 2.04 4.05
N ASP A 27 -9.32 2.49 3.11
CA ASP A 27 -10.76 2.74 3.35
C ASP A 27 -10.97 3.63 4.59
N PHE A 28 -10.13 4.66 4.73
CA PHE A 28 -10.18 5.56 5.88
C PHE A 28 -11.58 6.20 6.01
N ASN A 29 -12.22 5.94 7.13
CA ASN A 29 -13.54 6.51 7.44
C ASN A 29 -13.79 6.49 8.97
N PRO A 30 -14.62 7.39 9.51
CA PRO A 30 -14.88 7.46 10.95
C PRO A 30 -15.71 6.30 11.51
N GLY A 31 -16.34 5.50 10.65
CA GLY A 31 -17.22 4.39 11.09
C GLY A 31 -16.48 3.11 11.42
N SER A 32 -15.49 2.74 10.62
CA SER A 32 -14.87 1.40 10.70
C SER A 32 -13.36 1.36 10.41
N CYS A 33 -12.75 2.47 10.01
CA CYS A 33 -11.31 2.49 9.75
C CYS A 33 -10.72 3.89 9.99
N MET A 34 -10.28 4.16 11.22
CA MET A 34 -9.61 5.42 11.58
C MET A 34 -8.10 5.40 11.26
N SER A 35 -7.60 4.39 10.56
CA SER A 35 -6.21 4.29 10.15
C SER A 35 -6.03 4.58 8.67
N PHE A 36 -5.08 5.45 8.35
CA PHE A 36 -4.59 5.71 6.99
C PHE A 36 -3.18 5.12 6.77
N SER A 37 -2.71 4.25 7.67
CA SER A 37 -1.40 3.60 7.57
C SER A 37 -1.38 2.55 6.47
N MET A 38 -0.79 2.85 5.33
CA MET A 38 -0.62 1.87 4.25
C MET A 38 0.31 0.70 4.62
N PRO A 39 1.40 0.86 5.43
CA PRO A 39 2.14 -0.29 5.93
C PRO A 39 1.27 -1.27 6.72
N LEU A 40 0.35 -0.78 7.56
CA LEU A 40 -0.61 -1.65 8.26
C LEU A 40 -1.55 -2.37 7.29
N MET A 41 -2.02 -1.69 6.24
CA MET A 41 -2.86 -2.33 5.20
C MET A 41 -2.10 -3.43 4.46
N MET A 42 -0.81 -3.25 4.18
CA MET A 42 0.06 -4.29 3.60
C MET A 42 0.22 -5.49 4.56
N THR A 43 0.38 -5.25 5.86
CA THR A 43 0.42 -6.32 6.87
C THR A 43 -0.87 -7.14 6.85
N ILE A 44 -2.03 -6.48 6.84
CA ILE A 44 -3.34 -7.13 6.77
C ILE A 44 -3.47 -7.92 5.46
N ALA A 45 -3.07 -7.35 4.34
CA ALA A 45 -3.11 -8.03 3.04
C ALA A 45 -2.26 -9.31 3.04
N CYS A 46 -1.08 -9.27 3.61
CA CYS A 46 -0.20 -10.44 3.71
C CYS A 46 -0.75 -11.50 4.68
N THR A 47 -1.23 -11.08 5.86
CA THR A 47 -1.61 -12.02 6.94
C THR A 47 -3.02 -12.56 6.80
N GLN A 48 -3.96 -11.79 6.27
CA GLN A 48 -5.39 -12.13 6.22
C GLN A 48 -5.88 -12.43 4.79
N MET A 49 -5.23 -11.90 3.78
CA MET A 49 -5.63 -12.06 2.37
C MET A 49 -4.64 -12.90 1.57
N HIS A 50 -3.62 -13.47 2.23
CA HIS A 50 -2.59 -14.36 1.68
C HIS A 50 -1.84 -13.77 0.47
N MET A 51 -1.61 -12.47 0.48
CA MET A 51 -0.75 -11.80 -0.50
C MET A 51 0.71 -11.92 -0.07
N THR A 52 1.63 -11.96 -1.06
CA THR A 52 3.05 -11.80 -0.76
C THR A 52 3.38 -10.31 -0.51
N PRO A 53 4.52 -9.98 0.16
CA PRO A 53 4.93 -8.58 0.32
C PRO A 53 5.06 -7.84 -1.01
N GLU A 54 5.56 -8.49 -2.06
CA GLU A 54 5.67 -7.92 -3.41
C GLU A 54 4.30 -7.58 -4.00
N GLU A 55 3.34 -8.50 -3.87
CA GLU A 55 1.97 -8.28 -4.32
C GLU A 55 1.31 -7.15 -3.55
N ALA A 56 1.51 -7.06 -2.23
CA ALA A 56 0.96 -6.00 -1.40
C ALA A 56 1.55 -4.62 -1.75
N ILE A 57 2.85 -4.54 -2.04
CA ILE A 57 3.50 -3.30 -2.51
C ILE A 57 2.95 -2.92 -3.89
N THR A 58 2.88 -3.85 -4.83
CA THR A 58 2.34 -3.61 -6.17
C THR A 58 0.87 -3.18 -6.10
N ALA A 59 0.07 -3.81 -5.24
CA ALA A 59 -1.32 -3.46 -5.01
C ALA A 59 -1.52 -2.05 -4.42
N SER A 60 -0.54 -1.58 -3.63
CA SER A 60 -0.56 -0.24 -3.00
C SER A 60 0.00 0.86 -3.90
N THR A 61 0.68 0.53 -4.98
CA THR A 61 1.39 1.47 -5.86
C THR A 61 0.88 1.38 -7.29
N LEU A 62 1.42 0.48 -8.09
CA LEU A 62 1.14 0.37 -9.52
C LEU A 62 -0.34 0.06 -9.79
N ASN A 63 -0.88 -0.96 -9.13
CA ASN A 63 -2.27 -1.35 -9.33
C ASN A 63 -3.24 -0.30 -8.76
N ALA A 64 -2.90 0.35 -7.64
CA ALA A 64 -3.69 1.44 -7.08
C ALA A 64 -3.75 2.63 -8.04
N ALA A 65 -2.61 3.01 -8.64
CA ALA A 65 -2.56 4.05 -9.65
C ALA A 65 -3.41 3.70 -10.89
N ALA A 66 -3.35 2.44 -11.34
CA ALA A 66 -4.17 1.95 -12.46
C ALA A 66 -5.67 2.00 -12.13
N ALA A 67 -6.07 1.60 -10.92
CA ALA A 67 -7.46 1.68 -10.47
C ALA A 67 -8.01 3.11 -10.47
N LEU A 68 -7.15 4.10 -10.22
CA LEU A 68 -7.46 5.52 -10.28
C LEU A 68 -7.29 6.14 -11.68
N ARG A 69 -6.88 5.36 -12.69
CA ARG A 69 -6.53 5.83 -14.04
C ARG A 69 -5.39 6.86 -14.06
N LEU A 70 -4.41 6.68 -13.18
CA LEU A 70 -3.25 7.55 -13.01
C LEU A 70 -1.92 6.83 -13.29
N SER A 71 -1.93 5.63 -13.86
CA SER A 71 -0.74 4.81 -14.08
C SER A 71 0.27 5.39 -15.07
N ASP A 72 -0.15 6.32 -15.92
CA ASP A 72 0.71 7.11 -16.79
C ASP A 72 1.52 8.20 -16.03
N LYS A 73 1.09 8.54 -14.82
CA LYS A 73 1.67 9.63 -14.00
C LYS A 73 2.25 9.17 -12.68
N LEU A 74 1.69 8.10 -12.08
CA LEU A 74 1.97 7.66 -10.72
C LEU A 74 2.13 6.13 -10.66
N GLY A 75 2.52 5.63 -9.49
CA GLY A 75 2.52 4.21 -9.13
C GLY A 75 3.83 3.48 -9.38
N SER A 76 4.76 4.06 -10.11
CA SER A 76 6.10 3.50 -10.34
C SER A 76 7.15 4.62 -10.45
N ILE A 77 8.41 4.26 -10.21
CA ILE A 77 9.54 5.19 -10.35
C ILE A 77 10.09 5.04 -11.76
N GLU A 78 9.62 5.89 -12.65
CA GLU A 78 9.98 5.89 -14.06
C GLU A 78 10.22 7.32 -14.56
N ALA A 79 11.12 7.49 -15.53
CA ALA A 79 11.35 8.77 -16.16
C ALA A 79 10.06 9.28 -16.83
N GLY A 80 9.71 10.54 -16.57
CA GLY A 80 8.50 11.18 -17.08
C GLY A 80 7.28 11.08 -16.15
N LYS A 81 7.34 10.25 -15.10
CA LYS A 81 6.30 10.22 -14.07
C LYS A 81 6.55 11.26 -12.97
N GLN A 82 5.50 11.61 -12.27
CA GLN A 82 5.56 12.51 -11.13
C GLN A 82 6.39 11.88 -10.00
N ALA A 83 7.32 12.62 -9.45
CA ALA A 83 8.15 12.16 -8.33
C ALA A 83 7.36 12.25 -7.00
N ASP A 84 6.53 11.24 -6.76
CA ASP A 84 5.87 10.94 -5.48
C ASP A 84 6.56 9.69 -4.91
N ILE A 85 7.53 9.90 -4.02
CA ILE A 85 8.45 8.85 -3.55
C ILE A 85 8.49 8.84 -2.04
N VAL A 86 8.45 7.64 -1.47
CA VAL A 86 8.61 7.41 -0.03
C VAL A 86 9.92 6.69 0.21
N LEU A 87 10.73 7.22 1.14
CA LEU A 87 11.94 6.55 1.62
C LEU A 87 11.65 5.94 2.99
N CYS A 88 12.02 4.68 3.14
CA CYS A 88 11.82 3.92 4.38
C CYS A 88 13.15 3.48 4.96
N GLU A 89 13.30 3.59 6.28
CA GLU A 89 14.44 3.05 7.04
C GLU A 89 14.16 1.59 7.41
N ILE A 90 14.39 0.69 6.46
CA ILE A 90 14.11 -0.74 6.60
C ILE A 90 15.24 -1.56 5.96
N PRO A 91 15.54 -2.76 6.48
CA PRO A 91 16.60 -3.60 5.92
C PRO A 91 16.26 -4.16 4.52
N ASN A 92 14.98 -4.36 4.23
CA ASN A 92 14.46 -4.83 2.94
C ASN A 92 12.97 -4.55 2.84
N TYR A 93 12.37 -4.73 1.66
CA TYR A 93 10.96 -4.41 1.40
C TYR A 93 9.96 -5.33 2.13
N GLN A 94 10.34 -6.57 2.45
CA GLN A 94 9.50 -7.50 3.21
C GLN A 94 9.20 -6.96 4.61
N TYR A 95 10.10 -6.15 5.14
CA TYR A 95 9.96 -5.53 6.45
C TYR A 95 8.73 -4.61 6.56
N LEU A 96 8.27 -4.02 5.45
CA LEU A 96 7.06 -3.19 5.41
C LEU A 96 5.81 -3.94 5.88
N ALA A 97 5.68 -5.21 5.51
CA ALA A 97 4.55 -6.03 5.90
C ALA A 97 4.77 -6.75 7.25
N TYR A 98 6.04 -6.95 7.64
CA TYR A 98 6.40 -7.71 8.85
C TYR A 98 6.38 -6.84 10.10
N HIS A 99 6.98 -5.65 10.06
CA HIS A 99 7.15 -4.78 11.23
C HIS A 99 5.95 -3.84 11.41
N PHE A 100 4.80 -4.43 11.71
CA PHE A 100 3.55 -3.71 11.88
C PHE A 100 3.55 -2.80 13.12
N GLY A 101 2.69 -1.78 13.10
CA GLY A 101 2.51 -0.86 14.23
C GLY A 101 3.54 0.26 14.33
N THR A 102 4.49 0.33 13.39
CA THR A 102 5.45 1.42 13.28
C THR A 102 5.31 2.14 11.94
N ASN A 103 5.80 3.38 11.88
CA ASN A 103 5.92 4.10 10.62
C ASN A 103 7.39 4.09 10.19
N PRO A 104 7.78 3.29 9.18
CA PRO A 104 9.17 3.22 8.74
C PRO A 104 9.58 4.36 7.80
N VAL A 105 8.67 5.27 7.48
CA VAL A 105 8.91 6.36 6.53
C VAL A 105 9.87 7.38 7.15
N SER A 106 11.01 7.58 6.51
CA SER A 106 12.00 8.58 6.92
C SER A 106 11.90 9.88 6.13
N LYS A 107 11.53 9.80 4.84
CA LYS A 107 11.35 10.98 3.98
C LYS A 107 10.24 10.75 2.97
N VAL A 108 9.59 11.83 2.59
CA VAL A 108 8.61 11.83 1.49
C VAL A 108 9.01 12.90 0.49
N VAL A 109 9.02 12.52 -0.78
CA VAL A 109 9.08 13.44 -1.91
C VAL A 109 7.67 13.52 -2.49
N LYS A 110 7.12 14.71 -2.58
CA LYS A 110 5.80 14.97 -3.19
C LYS A 110 5.96 15.92 -4.34
N ASN A 111 5.61 15.48 -5.54
CA ASN A 111 5.74 16.26 -6.77
C ASN A 111 7.16 16.86 -6.96
N GLY A 112 8.18 16.05 -6.68
CA GLY A 112 9.58 16.44 -6.77
C GLY A 112 10.11 17.27 -5.59
N THR A 113 9.29 17.62 -4.60
CA THR A 113 9.69 18.38 -3.43
C THR A 113 9.80 17.48 -2.20
N ILE A 114 10.94 17.56 -1.50
CA ILE A 114 11.12 16.85 -0.22
C ILE A 114 10.27 17.53 0.84
N LEU A 115 9.43 16.75 1.51
CA LEU A 115 8.66 17.20 2.67
C LEU A 115 9.47 16.96 3.94
N GLU A 116 9.67 18.03 4.72
CA GLU A 116 10.26 17.94 6.05
C GLU A 116 9.13 17.79 7.08
N PHE A 117 9.24 16.79 7.95
CA PHE A 117 8.34 16.60 9.07
C PHE A 117 9.03 17.12 10.33
N SER A 118 8.44 18.12 10.94
CA SER A 118 8.87 18.67 12.23
C SER A 118 8.27 17.85 13.38
#